data_e0badbf5df2fda784da057d54230e13d
#
_entry.id   e0badbf5df2fda784da057d54230e13d
#
_cell.length_a   1.000
_cell.length_b   1.000
_cell.length_c   1.000
_cell.angle_alpha   90.00
_cell.angle_beta   90.00
_cell.angle_gamma   90.00
#
_symmetry.space_group_name_H-M   'P 1'
#
loop_
_entity.id
_entity.type
_entity.pdbx_description
1 polymer ?
#
loop_
_entity_poly.entity_id
_entity_poly.type
_entity_poly.pdbx_seq_one_letter_code
_entity_poly.pdbx_strand_id
1 'polypeptide(L)'
;MADESNHLRVVPLIWVADAESSTSYCEKLGFRMVNAWRPDDVLAWCSLKKGTAQLMLQQHDKGPKFQKPHGIQLYLICQDLDQVYAEIQARGGAPTDISDAFYNMRQFFVTDPDGNPICFESPVET
;
A
#
# COMPACT_ATOMS: atom_id res chain seq x y z
N MET A 1 -10.57 -15.24 28.82
CA MET A 1 -9.69 -15.55 27.71
C MET A 1 -10.34 -15.11 26.41
N ALA A 2 -9.60 -14.42 25.55
CA ALA A 2 -10.15 -13.94 24.28
C ALA A 2 -10.51 -15.12 23.37
N ASP A 3 -11.64 -15.03 22.69
CA ASP A 3 -12.04 -15.99 21.69
C ASP A 3 -11.31 -15.66 20.38
N GLU A 4 -10.34 -16.50 20.02
CA GLU A 4 -9.53 -16.29 18.84
C GLU A 4 -10.17 -16.82 17.56
N SER A 5 -11.34 -17.47 17.65
CA SER A 5 -12.05 -17.92 16.46
C SER A 5 -12.66 -16.76 15.68
N ASN A 6 -12.82 -15.60 16.31
CA ASN A 6 -13.35 -14.40 15.69
C ASN A 6 -12.23 -13.40 15.44
N HIS A 7 -11.38 -13.69 14.47
CA HIS A 7 -10.24 -12.85 14.15
C HIS A 7 -10.69 -11.56 13.48
N LEU A 8 -10.22 -10.44 14.02
CA LEU A 8 -10.46 -9.14 13.39
C LEU A 8 -9.37 -8.87 12.37
N ARG A 9 -9.78 -8.38 11.21
CA ARG A 9 -8.87 -7.89 10.16
C ARG A 9 -9.14 -6.42 9.94
N VAL A 10 -8.08 -5.67 9.69
CA VAL A 10 -8.20 -4.27 9.29
C VAL A 10 -7.90 -4.20 7.81
N VAL A 11 -8.82 -3.62 7.05
CA VAL A 11 -8.60 -3.38 5.62
C VAL A 11 -8.75 -1.88 5.41
N PRO A 12 -7.65 -1.16 5.18
CA PRO A 12 -7.74 0.27 4.95
C PRO A 12 -8.41 0.56 3.61
N LEU A 13 -9.26 1.57 3.58
CA LEU A 13 -9.79 2.12 2.35
C LEU A 13 -9.16 3.50 2.18
N ILE A 14 -8.49 3.69 1.06
CA ILE A 14 -7.75 4.91 0.77
C ILE A 14 -8.48 5.66 -0.35
N TRP A 15 -8.84 6.91 -0.09
CA TRP A 15 -9.42 7.77 -1.11
C TRP A 15 -8.31 8.30 -2.00
N VAL A 16 -8.47 8.15 -3.30
CA VAL A 16 -7.45 8.51 -4.29
C VAL A 16 -8.04 9.39 -5.36
N ALA A 17 -7.17 10.19 -6.00
CA ALA A 17 -7.60 11.08 -7.07
C ALA A 17 -7.96 10.30 -8.34
N ASP A 18 -7.21 9.24 -8.65
CA ASP A 18 -7.38 8.44 -9.86
C ASP A 18 -7.12 6.98 -9.51
N ALA A 19 -8.19 6.20 -9.42
CA ALA A 19 -8.09 4.81 -8.99
C ALA A 19 -7.29 3.96 -9.98
N GLU A 20 -7.35 4.24 -11.28
CA GLU A 20 -6.55 3.49 -12.27
C GLU A 20 -5.05 3.72 -12.04
N SER A 21 -4.63 4.97 -11.86
CA SER A 21 -3.23 5.29 -11.61
C SER A 21 -2.74 4.68 -10.29
N SER A 22 -3.55 4.77 -9.25
CA SER A 22 -3.17 4.23 -7.94
C SER A 22 -3.10 2.71 -7.97
N THR A 23 -4.01 2.05 -8.70
CA THR A 23 -3.95 0.61 -8.88
C THR A 23 -2.68 0.20 -9.62
N SER A 24 -2.36 0.87 -10.71
CA SER A 24 -1.13 0.58 -11.46
C SER A 24 0.10 0.76 -10.59
N TYR A 25 0.10 1.78 -9.75
CA TYR A 25 1.20 1.99 -8.82
C TYR A 25 1.28 0.85 -7.80
N CYS A 26 0.16 0.46 -7.20
CA CYS A 26 0.15 -0.63 -6.23
C CYS A 26 0.58 -1.96 -6.85
N GLU A 27 0.31 -2.16 -8.15
CA GLU A 27 0.82 -3.34 -8.85
C GLU A 27 2.34 -3.36 -8.92
N LYS A 28 2.98 -2.20 -9.02
CA LYS A 28 4.44 -2.11 -8.93
C LYS A 28 4.96 -2.50 -7.54
N LEU A 29 4.14 -2.35 -6.53
CA LEU A 29 4.48 -2.78 -5.17
C LEU A 29 4.22 -4.28 -4.95
N GLY A 30 3.64 -4.95 -5.93
CA GLY A 30 3.36 -6.38 -5.85
C GLY A 30 1.93 -6.73 -5.51
N PHE A 31 1.06 -5.75 -5.38
CA PHE A 31 -0.35 -6.01 -5.13
C PHE A 31 -1.04 -6.45 -6.42
N ARG A 32 -2.11 -7.22 -6.29
CA ARG A 32 -2.96 -7.59 -7.41
C ARG A 32 -4.41 -7.26 -7.09
N MET A 33 -5.16 -6.85 -8.10
CA MET A 33 -6.57 -6.56 -7.95
C MET A 33 -7.34 -7.87 -7.79
N VAL A 34 -8.17 -7.96 -6.76
CA VAL A 34 -9.00 -9.15 -6.51
C VAL A 34 -10.49 -8.85 -6.65
N ASN A 35 -10.88 -7.58 -6.65
CA ASN A 35 -12.26 -7.17 -6.87
C ASN A 35 -12.27 -5.73 -7.35
N ALA A 36 -13.31 -5.35 -8.12
CA ALA A 36 -13.42 -4.01 -8.69
C ALA A 36 -14.87 -3.65 -8.93
N TRP A 37 -15.16 -2.35 -8.88
CA TRP A 37 -16.43 -1.79 -9.26
C TRP A 37 -16.20 -0.70 -10.30
N ARG A 38 -16.78 -0.87 -11.49
CA ARG A 38 -16.56 -0.01 -12.64
C ARG A 38 -17.87 0.53 -13.21
N PRO A 39 -18.55 1.43 -12.51
CA PRO A 39 -19.74 2.05 -13.07
C PRO A 39 -19.35 2.87 -14.31
N ASP A 40 -20.09 2.69 -15.42
CA ASP A 40 -19.84 3.39 -16.68
C ASP A 40 -18.39 3.22 -17.16
N ASP A 41 -17.79 2.04 -16.93
CA ASP A 41 -16.44 1.68 -17.33
C ASP A 41 -15.34 2.50 -16.64
N VAL A 42 -15.66 3.21 -15.57
CA VAL A 42 -14.68 3.96 -14.78
C VAL A 42 -14.42 3.22 -13.48
N LEU A 43 -13.15 2.98 -13.17
CA LEU A 43 -12.80 2.32 -11.92
C LEU A 43 -13.08 3.25 -10.74
N ALA A 44 -14.13 2.93 -9.98
CA ALA A 44 -14.53 3.74 -8.83
C ALA A 44 -13.99 3.18 -7.52
N TRP A 45 -13.85 1.86 -7.45
CA TRP A 45 -13.40 1.17 -6.25
C TRP A 45 -12.72 -0.13 -6.64
N CYS A 46 -11.70 -0.52 -5.87
CA CYS A 46 -11.11 -1.85 -6.03
C CYS A 46 -10.54 -2.35 -4.70
N SER A 47 -10.34 -3.65 -4.65
CA SER A 47 -9.64 -4.32 -3.56
C SER A 47 -8.38 -4.96 -4.09
N LEU A 48 -7.29 -4.78 -3.38
CA LEU A 48 -5.96 -5.24 -3.77
C LEU A 48 -5.38 -6.11 -2.66
N LYS A 49 -4.64 -7.14 -3.06
CA LYS A 49 -3.97 -8.03 -2.12
C LYS A 49 -2.53 -8.29 -2.50
N LYS A 50 -1.69 -8.42 -1.49
CA LYS A 50 -0.33 -8.97 -1.60
C LYS A 50 -0.11 -9.84 -0.37
N GLY A 51 -0.05 -11.18 -0.56
CA GLY A 51 0.01 -12.09 0.56
C GLY A 51 -1.21 -11.94 1.45
N THR A 52 -1.00 -11.70 2.74
CA THR A 52 -2.08 -11.43 3.69
C THR A 52 -2.44 -9.97 3.79
N ALA A 53 -1.67 -9.09 3.18
CA ALA A 53 -1.98 -7.66 3.16
C ALA A 53 -3.12 -7.38 2.20
N GLN A 54 -4.04 -6.53 2.61
CA GLN A 54 -5.16 -6.12 1.78
C GLN A 54 -5.45 -4.64 1.98
N LEU A 55 -5.77 -3.96 0.90
CA LEU A 55 -6.22 -2.58 0.96
C LEU A 55 -7.25 -2.33 -0.13
N MET A 56 -8.03 -1.27 0.04
CA MET A 56 -9.03 -0.86 -0.94
C MET A 56 -8.73 0.56 -1.39
N LEU A 57 -9.02 0.83 -2.65
CA LEU A 57 -8.90 2.16 -3.23
C LEU A 57 -10.29 2.63 -3.65
N GLN A 58 -10.61 3.87 -3.31
CA GLN A 58 -11.88 4.50 -3.69
C GLN A 58 -11.59 5.82 -4.35
N GLN A 59 -12.04 5.96 -5.59
CA GLN A 59 -11.88 7.23 -6.28
C GLN A 59 -12.87 8.24 -5.71
N HIS A 60 -12.37 9.39 -5.29
CA HIS A 60 -13.25 10.45 -4.81
C HIS A 60 -13.74 11.30 -5.99
N ASP A 61 -14.88 11.93 -5.80
CA ASP A 61 -15.54 12.69 -6.86
C ASP A 61 -14.95 14.10 -7.06
N LYS A 62 -14.03 14.50 -6.21
CA LYS A 62 -13.43 15.84 -6.27
C LYS A 62 -12.21 15.92 -7.18
N GLY A 63 -11.79 14.76 -7.72
CA GLY A 63 -10.68 14.69 -8.66
C GLY A 63 -9.34 15.11 -8.06
N PRO A 64 -8.38 15.47 -8.91
CA PRO A 64 -7.00 15.70 -8.47
C PRO A 64 -6.83 16.87 -7.50
N LYS A 65 -7.85 17.68 -7.28
CA LYS A 65 -7.76 18.81 -6.35
C LYS A 65 -7.85 18.38 -4.89
N PHE A 66 -8.25 17.15 -4.62
CA PHE A 66 -8.37 16.67 -3.26
C PHE A 66 -7.02 16.10 -2.83
N GLN A 67 -6.25 16.91 -2.11
CA GLN A 67 -4.90 16.54 -1.69
C GLN A 67 -4.71 16.59 -0.18
N LYS A 68 -5.77 16.39 0.57
CA LYS A 68 -5.63 16.42 2.03
C LYS A 68 -4.92 15.15 2.52
N PRO A 69 -3.91 15.28 3.38
CA PRO A 69 -3.33 14.12 4.04
C PRO A 69 -4.40 13.37 4.81
N HIS A 70 -4.33 12.06 4.78
CA HIS A 70 -5.30 11.22 5.46
C HIS A 70 -5.12 11.20 6.97
N GLY A 71 -3.98 11.69 7.47
CA GLY A 71 -3.60 11.49 8.86
C GLY A 71 -3.24 10.05 9.18
N ILE A 72 -3.14 9.20 8.15
CA ILE A 72 -2.82 7.79 8.28
C ILE A 72 -1.66 7.48 7.36
N GLN A 73 -0.66 6.77 7.88
CA GLN A 73 0.46 6.29 7.10
C GLN A 73 0.47 4.77 7.16
N LEU A 74 0.68 4.13 6.01
CA LEU A 74 0.73 2.68 5.93
C LEU A 74 2.15 2.20 6.18
N TYR A 75 2.27 1.21 7.06
CA TYR A 75 3.49 0.46 7.30
C TYR A 75 3.21 -0.99 6.92
N LEU A 76 3.95 -1.48 5.94
CA LEU A 76 3.80 -2.85 5.47
C LEU A 76 5.01 -3.65 6.00
N ILE A 77 4.73 -4.59 6.88
CA ILE A 77 5.77 -5.36 7.55
C ILE A 77 5.99 -6.65 6.78
N CYS A 78 7.24 -6.92 6.42
CA CYS A 78 7.60 -8.12 5.67
C CYS A 78 8.77 -8.82 6.35
N GLN A 79 9.05 -10.06 5.94
CA GLN A 79 10.14 -10.83 6.50
C GLN A 79 11.46 -10.57 5.77
N ASP A 80 11.39 -10.49 4.45
CA ASP A 80 12.58 -10.31 3.61
C ASP A 80 12.48 -8.97 2.89
N LEU A 81 13.00 -7.94 3.53
CA LEU A 81 12.91 -6.58 3.00
C LEU A 81 13.72 -6.43 1.71
N ASP A 82 14.89 -7.07 1.63
CA ASP A 82 15.74 -6.98 0.46
C ASP A 82 15.04 -7.54 -0.77
N GLN A 83 14.31 -8.64 -0.61
CA GLN A 83 13.58 -9.23 -1.72
C GLN A 83 12.44 -8.30 -2.18
N VAL A 84 11.69 -7.74 -1.24
CA VAL A 84 10.60 -6.81 -1.57
C VAL A 84 11.17 -5.58 -2.27
N TYR A 85 12.27 -5.05 -1.77
CA TYR A 85 12.94 -3.90 -2.38
C TYR A 85 13.32 -4.17 -3.84
N ALA A 86 13.97 -5.33 -4.08
CA ALA A 86 14.42 -5.68 -5.42
C ALA A 86 13.23 -5.85 -6.37
N GLU A 87 12.14 -6.45 -5.90
CA GLU A 87 10.94 -6.63 -6.72
C GLU A 87 10.29 -5.30 -7.09
N ILE A 88 10.22 -4.38 -6.13
CA ILE A 88 9.65 -3.04 -6.38
C ILE A 88 10.52 -2.27 -7.37
N GLN A 89 11.85 -2.33 -7.21
CA GLN A 89 12.76 -1.71 -8.18
C GLN A 89 12.58 -2.29 -9.57
N ALA A 90 12.48 -3.61 -9.66
CA ALA A 90 12.33 -4.27 -10.96
C ALA A 90 11.02 -3.86 -11.67
N ARG A 91 10.00 -3.52 -10.90
CA ARG A 91 8.71 -3.08 -11.44
C ARG A 91 8.63 -1.56 -11.66
N GLY A 92 9.72 -0.85 -11.37
CA GLY A 92 9.76 0.60 -11.56
C GLY A 92 9.13 1.41 -10.44
N GLY A 93 9.08 0.87 -9.22
CA GLY A 93 8.42 1.51 -8.09
C GLY A 93 9.21 2.61 -7.40
N ALA A 94 10.47 2.82 -7.75
CA ALA A 94 11.33 3.91 -7.25
C ALA A 94 11.39 4.00 -5.72
N PRO A 95 11.79 2.94 -5.01
CA PRO A 95 11.91 3.01 -3.56
C PRO A 95 13.13 3.83 -3.13
N THR A 96 13.05 4.41 -1.94
CA THR A 96 14.22 5.06 -1.32
C THR A 96 15.23 4.00 -0.91
N ASP A 97 16.45 4.42 -0.56
CA ASP A 97 17.45 3.49 -0.05
C ASP A 97 16.97 2.86 1.26
N ILE A 98 17.36 1.61 1.47
CA ILE A 98 17.08 0.94 2.74
C ILE A 98 17.93 1.60 3.82
N SER A 99 17.31 1.89 4.97
CA SER A 99 17.98 2.47 6.13
C SER A 99 17.47 1.83 7.40
N ASP A 100 18.21 2.01 8.48
CA ASP A 100 17.84 1.49 9.79
C ASP A 100 17.09 2.57 10.55
N ALA A 101 15.94 2.21 11.12
CA ALA A 101 15.22 3.07 12.04
C ALA A 101 15.79 2.87 13.46
N PHE A 102 15.60 3.88 14.31
CA PHE A 102 16.17 3.82 15.67
C PHE A 102 15.53 2.74 16.55
N TYR A 103 14.39 2.19 16.12
CA TYR A 103 13.65 1.17 16.88
C TYR A 103 13.88 -0.24 16.34
N ASN A 104 15.08 -0.50 15.82
CA ASN A 104 15.53 -1.82 15.37
C ASN A 104 14.72 -2.39 14.20
N MET A 105 14.32 -1.53 13.29
CA MET A 105 13.68 -1.93 12.04
C MET A 105 14.51 -1.43 10.87
N ARG A 106 14.59 -2.24 9.82
CA ARG A 106 15.09 -1.78 8.53
C ARG A 106 13.90 -1.33 7.71
N GLN A 107 14.06 -0.29 6.92
CA GLN A 107 12.91 0.28 6.21
C GLN A 107 13.31 0.97 4.92
N PHE A 108 12.36 1.09 4.03
CA PHE A 108 12.42 2.01 2.91
C PHE A 108 11.02 2.57 2.65
N PHE A 109 10.96 3.62 1.86
CA PHE A 109 9.69 4.30 1.55
C PHE A 109 9.46 4.30 0.05
N VAL A 110 8.19 4.26 -0.31
CA VAL A 110 7.72 4.62 -1.64
C VAL A 110 6.67 5.70 -1.49
N THR A 111 6.45 6.46 -2.56
CA THR A 111 5.44 7.53 -2.57
C THR A 111 4.41 7.21 -3.63
N ASP A 112 3.14 7.18 -3.23
CA ASP A 112 2.07 6.86 -4.16
C ASP A 112 1.78 8.04 -5.10
N PRO A 113 0.92 7.86 -6.13
CA PRO A 113 0.64 8.97 -7.07
C PRO A 113 0.03 10.21 -6.41
N ASP A 114 -0.60 10.07 -5.25
CA ASP A 114 -1.20 11.19 -4.53
C ASP A 114 -0.22 11.84 -3.55
N GLY A 115 1.04 11.41 -3.54
CA GLY A 115 2.06 11.98 -2.68
C GLY A 115 2.12 11.37 -1.29
N ASN A 116 1.42 10.28 -1.03
CA ASN A 116 1.41 9.65 0.29
C ASN A 116 2.58 8.68 0.43
N PRO A 117 3.37 8.79 1.51
CA PRO A 117 4.44 7.83 1.75
C PRO A 117 3.90 6.51 2.27
N ILE A 118 4.49 5.43 1.80
CA ILE A 118 4.22 4.08 2.28
C ILE A 118 5.54 3.50 2.74
N CYS A 119 5.59 2.99 3.95
CA CYS A 119 6.81 2.42 4.53
C CYS A 119 6.75 0.91 4.47
N PHE A 120 7.85 0.30 4.00
CA PHE A 120 8.06 -1.14 4.11
C PHE A 120 9.13 -1.37 5.17
N GLU A 121 8.87 -2.29 6.09
CA GLU A 121 9.79 -2.56 7.20
C GLU A 121 9.96 -4.05 7.43
N SER A 122 11.13 -4.39 7.96
CA SER A 122 11.36 -5.70 8.57
C SER A 122 12.24 -5.53 9.80
N PRO A 123 12.12 -6.43 10.80
CA PRO A 123 13.00 -6.35 11.97
C PRO A 123 14.46 -6.51 11.58
N VAL A 124 15.33 -5.78 12.28
CA VAL A 124 16.78 -5.99 12.15
C VAL A 124 17.10 -7.35 12.75
N GLU A 125 17.79 -8.18 12.00
CA GLU A 125 18.23 -9.48 12.49
C GLU A 125 19.41 -9.29 13.43
N THR A 126 19.36 -9.96 14.58
CA THR A 126 20.44 -9.97 15.55
C THR A 126 21.21 -11.28 15.52
#